data_f28daff9cb92747b6dfa1fba3b36b652
#
_entry.id   f28daff9cb92747b6dfa1fba3b36b652
#
_cell.length_a   1.000
_cell.length_b   1.000
_cell.length_c   1.000
_cell.angle_alpha   90.00
_cell.angle_beta   90.00
_cell.angle_gamma   90.00
#
_symmetry.space_group_name_H-M   'P 1'
#
loop_
_entity.id
_entity.type
_entity.pdbx_description
1 polymer ?
#
loop_
_entity_poly.entity_id
_entity_poly.type
_entity_poly.pdbx_seq_one_letter_code
_entity_poly.pdbx_strand_id
1 'polypeptide(L)'
;SRPMPKGPSEKAGIVAGDRIVGVNGTTIAGVKMPQDSIMKKLRGPKGTTAQLKVVRMGLADTLTFDVVRDKIPIHTVDAAYMIAPGVGYIMLERFGATSGKEVKEKIAELQAQGMKNLIFDLKLNGGGYLGAAAEVASQFLPKGSLIVYTDGRVMPKQKFTAEGGGLMLDGKVVVLVDEYSASAA
;
A
#
# COMPACT_ATOMS: atom_id res chain seq x y z
N SER A 1 9.06 2.62 -15.40
CA SER A 1 8.47 2.54 -14.05
C SER A 1 8.74 3.84 -13.30
N ARG A 2 8.01 4.10 -12.22
CA ARG A 2 8.19 5.24 -11.32
C ARG A 2 8.77 4.78 -9.99
N PRO A 3 9.52 5.64 -9.26
CA PRO A 3 9.89 5.34 -7.88
C PRO A 3 8.64 5.23 -6.98
N MET A 4 8.74 4.45 -5.91
CA MET A 4 7.67 4.36 -4.92
C MET A 4 7.48 5.70 -4.20
N PRO A 5 6.25 6.21 -4.07
CA PRO A 5 5.98 7.46 -3.36
C PRO A 5 6.53 7.43 -1.92
N LYS A 6 7.15 8.54 -1.51
CA LYS A 6 7.82 8.70 -0.21
C LYS A 6 8.95 7.68 0.06
N GLY A 7 9.31 6.88 -0.94
CA GLY A 7 10.39 5.91 -0.86
C GLY A 7 11.80 6.55 -0.96
N PRO A 8 12.86 5.76 -0.66
CA PRO A 8 14.25 6.23 -0.71
C PRO A 8 14.67 6.83 -2.05
N SER A 9 14.25 6.22 -3.16
CA SER A 9 14.61 6.68 -4.51
C SER A 9 13.98 8.03 -4.85
N GLU A 10 12.72 8.25 -4.49
CA GLU A 10 12.06 9.53 -4.69
C GLU A 10 12.70 10.64 -3.85
N LYS A 11 13.00 10.33 -2.57
CA LYS A 11 13.71 11.26 -1.67
C LYS A 11 15.09 11.66 -2.19
N ALA A 12 15.77 10.77 -2.91
CA ALA A 12 17.05 11.05 -3.53
C ALA A 12 16.92 11.85 -4.84
N GLY A 13 15.71 12.11 -5.35
CA GLY A 13 15.48 12.89 -6.57
C GLY A 13 15.36 12.08 -7.85
N ILE A 14 15.22 10.76 -7.76
CA ILE A 14 14.90 9.90 -8.90
C ILE A 14 13.43 10.11 -9.27
N VAL A 15 13.16 10.28 -10.57
CA VAL A 15 11.82 10.55 -11.09
C VAL A 15 11.33 9.45 -12.04
N ALA A 16 10.04 9.51 -12.38
CA ALA A 16 9.47 8.60 -13.36
C ALA A 16 10.17 8.76 -14.74
N GLY A 17 10.46 7.65 -15.39
CA GLY A 17 11.18 7.63 -16.68
C GLY A 17 12.70 7.51 -16.55
N ASP A 18 13.29 7.73 -15.40
CA ASP A 18 14.71 7.51 -15.16
C ASP A 18 15.10 6.04 -15.41
N ARG A 19 16.27 5.83 -16.01
CA ARG A 19 16.84 4.52 -16.28
C ARG A 19 18.12 4.33 -15.47
N ILE A 20 18.10 3.40 -14.52
CA ILE A 20 19.28 3.04 -13.73
C ILE A 20 20.25 2.25 -14.63
N VAL A 21 21.45 2.74 -14.83
CA VAL A 21 22.48 2.13 -15.69
C VAL A 21 23.68 1.61 -14.92
N GLY A 22 23.83 2.01 -13.66
CA GLY A 22 24.91 1.54 -12.77
C GLY A 22 24.53 1.57 -11.30
N VAL A 23 25.17 0.69 -10.51
CA VAL A 23 25.00 0.59 -9.05
C VAL A 23 26.38 0.37 -8.43
N ASN A 24 26.78 1.24 -7.50
CA ASN A 24 28.06 1.15 -6.76
C ASN A 24 29.25 0.91 -7.70
N GLY A 25 29.38 1.69 -8.76
CA GLY A 25 30.44 1.58 -9.76
C GLY A 25 30.29 0.42 -10.76
N THR A 26 29.32 -0.49 -10.57
CA THR A 26 29.08 -1.59 -11.51
C THR A 26 28.03 -1.19 -12.56
N THR A 27 28.37 -1.29 -13.84
CA THR A 27 27.41 -1.13 -14.94
C THR A 27 26.42 -2.29 -14.96
N ILE A 28 25.12 -1.99 -15.04
CA ILE A 28 24.05 -3.00 -15.06
C ILE A 28 23.22 -2.97 -16.36
N ALA A 29 23.29 -1.90 -17.13
CA ALA A 29 22.62 -1.77 -18.42
C ALA A 29 23.53 -2.23 -19.57
N GLY A 30 22.93 -2.90 -20.57
CA GLY A 30 23.66 -3.34 -21.78
C GLY A 30 24.60 -4.53 -21.59
N VAL A 31 24.68 -5.11 -20.39
CA VAL A 31 25.61 -6.20 -20.02
C VAL A 31 24.95 -7.55 -19.81
N LYS A 32 23.70 -7.73 -20.27
CA LYS A 32 22.92 -8.97 -20.13
C LYS A 32 22.89 -9.52 -18.68
N MET A 33 22.97 -8.65 -17.67
CA MET A 33 22.93 -9.05 -16.27
C MET A 33 21.53 -9.58 -15.90
N PRO A 34 21.41 -10.77 -15.27
CA PRO A 34 20.14 -11.28 -14.80
C PRO A 34 19.44 -10.31 -13.83
N GLN A 35 18.13 -10.23 -13.90
CA GLN A 35 17.32 -9.32 -13.06
C GLN A 35 17.56 -9.53 -11.57
N ASP A 36 17.68 -10.79 -11.13
CA ASP A 36 17.97 -11.10 -9.72
C ASP A 36 19.32 -10.55 -9.26
N SER A 37 20.33 -10.55 -10.13
CA SER A 37 21.64 -9.98 -9.84
C SER A 37 21.57 -8.45 -9.72
N ILE A 38 20.78 -7.80 -10.55
CA ILE A 38 20.50 -6.37 -10.46
C ILE A 38 19.80 -6.05 -9.13
N MET A 39 18.76 -6.83 -8.80
CA MET A 39 18.01 -6.66 -7.56
C MET A 39 18.87 -6.85 -6.31
N LYS A 40 19.78 -7.84 -6.31
CA LYS A 40 20.75 -8.06 -5.21
C LYS A 40 21.68 -6.87 -5.01
N LYS A 41 22.11 -6.20 -6.08
CA LYS A 41 22.95 -4.99 -6.01
C LYS A 41 22.20 -3.77 -5.49
N LEU A 42 20.92 -3.63 -5.88
CA LEU A 42 20.06 -2.52 -5.46
C LEU A 42 19.63 -2.66 -3.99
N ARG A 43 19.29 -3.88 -3.57
CA ARG A 43 18.90 -4.19 -2.18
C ARG A 43 20.11 -4.19 -1.25
N GLY A 44 19.86 -4.02 0.04
CA GLY A 44 20.85 -4.08 1.09
C GLY A 44 20.26 -3.69 2.44
N PRO A 45 21.04 -3.76 3.52
CA PRO A 45 20.58 -3.39 4.86
C PRO A 45 20.08 -1.93 4.91
N LYS A 46 19.05 -1.69 5.75
CA LYS A 46 18.54 -0.35 6.03
C LYS A 46 19.69 0.55 6.51
N GLY A 47 19.72 1.80 6.04
CA GLY A 47 20.72 2.81 6.37
C GLY A 47 22.01 2.74 5.52
N THR A 48 22.22 1.68 4.73
CA THR A 48 23.34 1.64 3.78
C THR A 48 22.99 2.46 2.52
N THR A 49 24.01 3.01 1.86
CA THR A 49 23.84 3.81 0.65
C THR A 49 24.05 2.97 -0.60
N ALA A 50 23.19 3.15 -1.59
CA ALA A 50 23.40 2.69 -2.96
C ALA A 50 23.68 3.91 -3.83
N GLN A 51 24.86 4.00 -4.43
CA GLN A 51 25.15 4.99 -5.45
C GLN A 51 24.62 4.51 -6.80
N LEU A 52 23.68 5.25 -7.36
CA LEU A 52 23.03 4.91 -8.62
C LEU A 52 23.49 5.85 -9.72
N LYS A 53 23.92 5.29 -10.87
CA LYS A 53 24.05 6.02 -12.11
C LYS A 53 22.77 5.92 -12.92
N VAL A 54 22.25 7.06 -13.36
CA VAL A 54 20.92 7.18 -13.96
C VAL A 54 21.01 8.00 -15.24
N VAL A 55 20.38 7.50 -16.30
CA VAL A 55 20.14 8.25 -17.53
C VAL A 55 18.72 8.79 -17.50
N ARG A 56 18.59 10.10 -17.65
CA ARG A 56 17.31 10.83 -17.71
C ARG A 56 17.07 11.35 -19.10
N MET A 57 15.88 11.12 -19.63
CA MET A 57 15.51 11.60 -20.96
C MET A 57 15.59 13.14 -21.02
N GLY A 58 16.21 13.66 -22.08
CA GLY A 58 16.43 15.10 -22.25
C GLY A 58 17.74 15.64 -21.65
N LEU A 59 18.52 14.81 -20.96
CA LEU A 59 19.85 15.17 -20.47
C LEU A 59 20.91 14.35 -21.18
N ALA A 60 22.03 15.01 -21.56
CA ALA A 60 23.16 14.35 -22.20
C ALA A 60 24.01 13.58 -21.19
N ASP A 61 24.11 14.09 -19.96
CA ASP A 61 24.97 13.53 -18.94
C ASP A 61 24.25 12.49 -18.05
N THR A 62 25.01 11.53 -17.58
CA THR A 62 24.56 10.56 -16.58
C THR A 62 24.54 11.22 -15.20
N LEU A 63 23.39 11.15 -14.54
CA LEU A 63 23.21 11.64 -13.18
C LEU A 63 23.68 10.59 -12.15
N THR A 64 24.19 11.05 -11.02
CA THR A 64 24.53 10.18 -9.89
C THR A 64 23.66 10.53 -8.69
N PHE A 65 23.05 9.50 -8.08
CA PHE A 65 22.21 9.64 -6.90
C PHE A 65 22.68 8.72 -5.78
N ASP A 66 22.85 9.24 -4.59
CA ASP A 66 23.12 8.46 -3.38
C ASP A 66 21.78 8.15 -2.69
N VAL A 67 21.34 6.91 -2.82
CA VAL A 67 20.08 6.44 -2.27
C VAL A 67 20.34 5.73 -0.95
N VAL A 68 19.95 6.32 0.17
CA VAL A 68 20.00 5.66 1.48
C VAL A 68 18.90 4.62 1.54
N ARG A 69 19.27 3.35 1.64
CA ARG A 69 18.30 2.24 1.70
C ARG A 69 17.44 2.32 2.95
N ASP A 70 16.16 2.18 2.78
CA ASP A 70 15.19 2.13 3.87
C ASP A 70 14.10 1.10 3.55
N LYS A 71 13.27 0.78 4.55
CA LYS A 71 12.03 0.04 4.30
C LYS A 71 11.16 0.85 3.34
N ILE A 72 10.76 0.22 2.24
CA ILE A 72 9.80 0.82 1.32
C ILE A 72 8.41 0.64 1.97
N PRO A 73 7.73 1.71 2.39
CA PRO A 73 6.37 1.57 2.89
C PRO A 73 5.49 1.09 1.74
N ILE A 74 4.96 -0.11 1.88
CA ILE A 74 3.96 -0.63 0.96
C ILE A 74 2.62 -0.15 1.52
N HIS A 75 2.11 0.95 0.99
CA HIS A 75 0.76 1.40 1.30
C HIS A 75 -0.26 0.47 0.66
N THR A 76 -1.34 0.21 1.38
CA THR A 76 -2.46 -0.61 0.92
C THR A 76 -3.65 0.25 0.53
N VAL A 77 -3.75 1.47 1.07
CA VAL A 77 -4.69 2.49 0.63
C VAL A 77 -4.05 3.28 -0.52
N ASP A 78 -4.61 3.14 -1.73
CA ASP A 78 -4.12 3.81 -2.95
C ASP A 78 -4.64 5.24 -3.07
N ALA A 79 -5.89 5.48 -2.65
CA ALA A 79 -6.52 6.80 -2.68
C ALA A 79 -7.40 7.04 -1.46
N ALA A 80 -7.38 8.27 -0.93
CA ALA A 80 -8.29 8.73 0.12
C ALA A 80 -8.51 10.24 0.00
N TYR A 81 -9.76 10.67 -0.27
CA TYR A 81 -10.09 12.09 -0.45
C TYR A 81 -11.60 12.33 -0.27
N MET A 82 -11.98 13.60 -0.07
CA MET A 82 -13.39 14.01 -0.09
C MET A 82 -13.87 14.10 -1.54
N ILE A 83 -14.84 13.25 -1.94
CA ILE A 83 -15.39 13.24 -3.30
C ILE A 83 -16.54 14.22 -3.47
N ALA A 84 -17.24 14.55 -2.36
CA ALA A 84 -18.31 15.55 -2.29
C ALA A 84 -18.43 16.07 -0.86
N PRO A 85 -19.13 17.18 -0.61
CA PRO A 85 -19.39 17.65 0.76
C PRO A 85 -20.01 16.52 1.62
N GLY A 86 -19.33 16.18 2.72
CA GLY A 86 -19.74 15.14 3.65
C GLY A 86 -19.55 13.70 3.17
N VAL A 87 -18.98 13.47 1.98
CA VAL A 87 -18.74 12.14 1.42
C VAL A 87 -17.24 11.93 1.16
N GLY A 88 -16.66 10.97 1.85
CA GLY A 88 -15.29 10.51 1.61
C GLY A 88 -15.24 9.34 0.64
N TYR A 89 -14.07 9.16 0.02
CA TYR A 89 -13.73 8.02 -0.81
C TYR A 89 -12.40 7.44 -0.34
N ILE A 90 -12.36 6.13 -0.14
CA ILE A 90 -11.14 5.38 0.18
C ILE A 90 -11.05 4.18 -0.76
N MET A 91 -9.93 4.02 -1.45
CA MET A 91 -9.61 2.85 -2.28
C MET A 91 -8.56 2.00 -1.58
N LEU A 92 -8.89 0.75 -1.29
CA LEU A 92 -8.01 -0.24 -0.70
C LEU A 92 -7.61 -1.28 -1.76
N GLU A 93 -6.34 -1.28 -2.15
CA GLU A 93 -5.81 -2.14 -3.23
C GLU A 93 -5.70 -3.61 -2.82
N ARG A 94 -5.40 -3.86 -1.52
CA ARG A 94 -5.25 -5.22 -0.95
C ARG A 94 -5.30 -5.18 0.57
N PHE A 95 -5.51 -6.34 1.19
CA PHE A 95 -5.42 -6.48 2.65
C PHE A 95 -4.00 -6.89 3.08
N GLY A 96 -3.12 -5.90 3.29
CA GLY A 96 -1.79 -6.07 3.87
C GLY A 96 -1.79 -5.93 5.39
N ALA A 97 -0.65 -6.24 6.02
CA ALA A 97 -0.51 -6.16 7.48
C ALA A 97 -0.76 -4.76 8.08
N THR A 98 -0.71 -3.71 7.28
CA THR A 98 -0.92 -2.32 7.71
C THR A 98 -2.30 -1.77 7.35
N SER A 99 -3.15 -2.54 6.65
CA SER A 99 -4.42 -2.05 6.11
C SER A 99 -5.38 -1.54 7.17
N GLY A 100 -5.52 -2.26 8.28
CA GLY A 100 -6.39 -1.83 9.38
C GLY A 100 -6.00 -0.45 9.91
N LYS A 101 -4.70 -0.26 10.16
CA LYS A 101 -4.16 1.03 10.61
C LYS A 101 -4.32 2.12 9.55
N GLU A 102 -3.95 1.86 8.29
CA GLU A 102 -4.02 2.84 7.21
C GLU A 102 -5.47 3.29 6.95
N VAL A 103 -6.42 2.36 6.88
CA VAL A 103 -7.84 2.69 6.69
C VAL A 103 -8.37 3.52 7.86
N LYS A 104 -8.05 3.14 9.10
CA LYS A 104 -8.46 3.90 10.29
C LYS A 104 -7.92 5.33 10.28
N GLU A 105 -6.63 5.51 9.94
CA GLU A 105 -6.01 6.82 9.81
C GLU A 105 -6.70 7.66 8.72
N LYS A 106 -7.00 7.06 7.55
CA LYS A 106 -7.67 7.77 6.47
C LYS A 106 -9.12 8.13 6.79
N ILE A 107 -9.86 7.28 7.47
CA ILE A 107 -11.19 7.62 7.99
C ILE A 107 -11.10 8.84 8.91
N ALA A 108 -10.19 8.84 9.88
CA ALA A 108 -10.01 9.94 10.81
C ALA A 108 -9.62 11.26 10.10
N GLU A 109 -8.70 11.20 9.13
CA GLU A 109 -8.30 12.36 8.30
C GLU A 109 -9.50 12.94 7.53
N LEU A 110 -10.34 12.11 6.95
CA LEU A 110 -11.52 12.55 6.20
C LEU A 110 -12.64 13.06 7.11
N GLN A 111 -12.83 12.45 8.29
CA GLN A 111 -13.78 12.95 9.29
C GLN A 111 -13.39 14.34 9.80
N ALA A 112 -12.10 14.61 9.97
CA ALA A 112 -11.60 15.95 10.30
C ALA A 112 -11.90 16.98 9.20
N GLN A 113 -12.11 16.55 7.95
CA GLN A 113 -12.53 17.38 6.82
C GLN A 113 -14.07 17.44 6.66
N GLY A 114 -14.83 16.85 7.58
CA GLY A 114 -16.29 16.87 7.59
C GLY A 114 -16.97 15.68 6.92
N MET A 115 -16.24 14.57 6.71
CA MET A 115 -16.85 13.33 6.20
C MET A 115 -17.87 12.78 7.20
N LYS A 116 -19.06 12.40 6.67
CA LYS A 116 -20.13 11.70 7.39
C LYS A 116 -20.46 10.36 6.75
N ASN A 117 -20.26 10.24 5.44
CA ASN A 117 -20.53 9.03 4.66
C ASN A 117 -19.29 8.64 3.88
N LEU A 118 -19.14 7.34 3.58
CA LEU A 118 -17.95 6.80 2.94
C LEU A 118 -18.33 5.94 1.72
N ILE A 119 -17.61 6.13 0.62
CA ILE A 119 -17.49 5.17 -0.46
C ILE A 119 -16.19 4.41 -0.24
N PHE A 120 -16.29 3.11 0.06
CA PHE A 120 -15.14 2.23 0.29
C PHE A 120 -14.95 1.33 -0.92
N ASP A 121 -13.89 1.56 -1.69
CA ASP A 121 -13.66 0.90 -2.97
C ASP A 121 -12.69 -0.28 -2.82
N LEU A 122 -13.22 -1.48 -3.11
CA LEU A 122 -12.52 -2.76 -3.15
C LEU A 122 -12.46 -3.34 -4.57
N LYS A 123 -12.74 -2.56 -5.61
CA LYS A 123 -12.56 -3.02 -6.99
C LYS A 123 -11.11 -3.36 -7.26
N LEU A 124 -10.87 -4.46 -7.98
CA LEU A 124 -9.55 -5.02 -8.25
C LEU A 124 -8.79 -5.51 -6.99
N ASN A 125 -9.43 -5.54 -5.82
CA ASN A 125 -8.81 -6.04 -4.58
C ASN A 125 -8.92 -7.56 -4.52
N GLY A 126 -7.83 -8.25 -4.80
CA GLY A 126 -7.76 -9.73 -4.74
C GLY A 126 -7.68 -10.30 -3.30
N GLY A 127 -7.97 -9.52 -2.26
CA GLY A 127 -7.94 -9.95 -0.86
C GLY A 127 -6.58 -9.75 -0.19
N GLY A 128 -6.20 -10.70 0.65
CA GLY A 128 -4.96 -10.67 1.41
C GLY A 128 -5.09 -11.33 2.79
N TYR A 129 -4.55 -10.70 3.83
CA TYR A 129 -4.61 -11.24 5.20
C TYR A 129 -6.02 -11.11 5.78
N LEU A 130 -6.60 -12.25 6.19
CA LEU A 130 -7.94 -12.30 6.80
C LEU A 130 -8.03 -11.46 8.09
N GLY A 131 -6.99 -11.48 8.93
CA GLY A 131 -6.91 -10.64 10.12
C GLY A 131 -6.97 -9.14 9.80
N ALA A 132 -6.27 -8.70 8.75
CA ALA A 132 -6.31 -7.32 8.31
C ALA A 132 -7.70 -6.92 7.77
N ALA A 133 -8.37 -7.83 7.06
CA ALA A 133 -9.75 -7.61 6.62
C ALA A 133 -10.71 -7.48 7.82
N ALA A 134 -10.54 -8.32 8.85
CA ALA A 134 -11.32 -8.21 10.07
C ALA A 134 -11.08 -6.88 10.82
N GLU A 135 -9.83 -6.40 10.90
CA GLU A 135 -9.50 -5.09 11.46
C GLU A 135 -10.16 -3.94 10.69
N VAL A 136 -10.14 -4.01 9.35
CA VAL A 136 -10.82 -3.02 8.49
C VAL A 136 -12.34 -3.08 8.70
N ALA A 137 -12.95 -4.27 8.68
CA ALA A 137 -14.39 -4.45 8.91
C ALA A 137 -14.81 -3.94 10.30
N SER A 138 -13.93 -4.03 11.30
CA SER A 138 -14.18 -3.51 12.66
C SER A 138 -14.37 -1.99 12.70
N GLN A 139 -13.98 -1.25 11.65
CA GLN A 139 -14.24 0.20 11.59
C GLN A 139 -15.72 0.53 11.34
N PHE A 140 -16.48 -0.44 10.82
CA PHE A 140 -17.86 -0.28 10.37
C PHE A 140 -18.89 -1.01 11.22
N LEU A 141 -18.46 -1.85 12.17
CA LEU A 141 -19.32 -2.77 12.89
C LEU A 141 -19.26 -2.52 14.40
N PRO A 142 -20.40 -2.65 15.13
CA PRO A 142 -20.43 -2.61 16.57
C PRO A 142 -19.56 -3.71 17.20
N LYS A 143 -19.00 -3.43 18.37
CA LYS A 143 -18.19 -4.40 19.12
C LYS A 143 -18.92 -5.72 19.30
N GLY A 144 -18.21 -6.82 19.04
CA GLY A 144 -18.71 -8.18 19.18
C GLY A 144 -19.49 -8.72 17.97
N SER A 145 -19.76 -7.88 16.94
CA SER A 145 -20.38 -8.35 15.69
C SER A 145 -19.49 -9.41 15.04
N LEU A 146 -20.08 -10.53 14.64
CA LEU A 146 -19.37 -11.56 13.89
C LEU A 146 -19.06 -11.04 12.49
N ILE A 147 -17.77 -11.04 12.12
CA ILE A 147 -17.29 -10.66 10.79
C ILE A 147 -17.22 -11.90 9.89
N VAL A 148 -16.44 -12.88 10.30
CA VAL A 148 -16.21 -14.12 9.57
C VAL A 148 -15.79 -15.23 10.52
N TYR A 149 -15.98 -16.48 10.14
CA TYR A 149 -15.35 -17.61 10.84
C TYR A 149 -14.67 -18.54 9.82
N THR A 150 -13.63 -19.20 10.27
CA THR A 150 -13.00 -20.32 9.57
C THR A 150 -13.37 -21.61 10.27
N ASP A 151 -13.65 -22.66 9.47
CA ASP A 151 -13.99 -23.98 10.00
C ASP A 151 -13.32 -25.03 9.09
N GLY A 152 -12.33 -25.69 9.58
CA GLY A 152 -11.52 -26.62 8.79
C GLY A 152 -11.50 -28.02 9.44
N ARG A 153 -11.32 -29.06 8.60
CA ARG A 153 -11.29 -30.45 9.06
C ARG A 153 -10.19 -30.74 10.08
N VAL A 154 -9.08 -30.01 10.02
CA VAL A 154 -7.89 -30.20 10.88
C VAL A 154 -7.69 -29.01 11.83
N MET A 155 -8.17 -27.84 11.46
CA MET A 155 -8.05 -26.62 12.26
C MET A 155 -9.35 -26.38 13.02
N PRO A 156 -9.28 -26.05 14.34
CA PRO A 156 -10.47 -25.72 15.10
C PRO A 156 -11.15 -24.47 14.56
N LYS A 157 -12.46 -24.39 14.74
CA LYS A 157 -13.26 -23.23 14.34
C LYS A 157 -12.74 -21.95 14.99
N GLN A 158 -12.36 -20.98 14.19
CA GLN A 158 -11.92 -19.66 14.63
C GLN A 158 -12.92 -18.61 14.18
N LYS A 159 -13.35 -17.74 15.10
CA LYS A 159 -14.25 -16.61 14.82
C LYS A 159 -13.47 -15.30 14.88
N PHE A 160 -13.74 -14.42 13.93
CA PHE A 160 -13.27 -13.05 13.93
C PHE A 160 -14.47 -12.14 14.19
N THR A 161 -14.37 -11.35 15.26
CA THR A 161 -15.42 -10.43 15.69
C THR A 161 -14.89 -9.01 15.73
N ALA A 162 -15.76 -8.02 15.56
CA ALA A 162 -15.39 -6.62 15.67
C ALA A 162 -14.88 -6.28 17.07
N GLU A 163 -13.69 -5.69 17.15
CA GLU A 163 -13.03 -5.37 18.43
C GLU A 163 -13.64 -4.14 19.12
N GLY A 164 -14.34 -3.30 18.36
CA GLY A 164 -14.91 -2.04 18.82
C GLY A 164 -13.98 -0.84 18.56
N GLY A 165 -14.49 0.36 18.81
CA GLY A 165 -13.76 1.61 18.52
C GLY A 165 -13.67 1.92 17.02
N GLY A 166 -14.61 1.39 16.23
CA GLY A 166 -14.77 1.72 14.82
C GLY A 166 -15.18 3.17 14.64
N LEU A 167 -14.67 3.81 13.59
CA LEU A 167 -14.87 5.24 13.34
C LEU A 167 -16.10 5.53 12.45
N MET A 168 -16.71 4.50 11.84
CA MET A 168 -17.82 4.66 10.89
C MET A 168 -19.05 3.86 11.33
N LEU A 169 -19.42 3.92 12.61
CA LEU A 169 -20.58 3.21 13.16
C LEU A 169 -21.91 3.92 12.82
N ASP A 170 -21.90 5.25 12.69
CA ASP A 170 -23.11 6.07 12.49
C ASP A 170 -23.25 6.59 11.07
N GLY A 171 -22.26 6.43 10.22
CA GLY A 171 -22.27 6.90 8.83
C GLY A 171 -22.82 5.87 7.84
N LYS A 172 -23.23 6.34 6.67
CA LYS A 172 -23.54 5.44 5.54
C LYS A 172 -22.24 5.02 4.86
N VAL A 173 -22.10 3.72 4.63
CA VAL A 173 -20.98 3.14 3.89
C VAL A 173 -21.50 2.43 2.66
N VAL A 174 -20.95 2.79 1.50
CA VAL A 174 -21.17 2.08 0.24
C VAL A 174 -19.88 1.38 -0.14
N VAL A 175 -19.93 0.08 -0.30
CA VAL A 175 -18.78 -0.72 -0.73
C VAL A 175 -18.88 -0.98 -2.23
N LEU A 176 -17.82 -0.63 -2.96
CA LEU A 176 -17.70 -0.93 -4.39
C LEU A 176 -16.87 -2.21 -4.56
N VAL A 177 -17.40 -3.14 -5.34
CA VAL A 177 -16.73 -4.40 -5.68
C VAL A 177 -16.86 -4.67 -7.17
N ASP A 178 -16.02 -5.55 -7.71
CA ASP A 178 -16.08 -6.06 -9.07
C ASP A 178 -15.75 -7.56 -9.12
N GLU A 179 -15.64 -8.13 -10.31
CA GLU A 179 -15.33 -9.54 -10.53
C GLU A 179 -13.91 -9.94 -10.07
N TYR A 180 -13.04 -8.98 -9.78
CA TYR A 180 -11.69 -9.20 -9.25
C TYR A 180 -11.62 -9.06 -7.73
N SER A 181 -12.67 -8.52 -7.10
CA SER A 181 -12.77 -8.51 -5.64
C SER A 181 -12.96 -9.93 -5.13
N ALA A 182 -12.00 -10.44 -4.36
CA ALA A 182 -11.96 -11.86 -4.02
C ALA A 182 -11.32 -12.13 -2.65
N SER A 183 -11.48 -13.36 -2.16
CA SER A 183 -10.87 -13.86 -0.93
C SER A 183 -11.30 -13.06 0.30
N ALA A 184 -10.41 -12.21 0.86
CA ALA A 184 -10.68 -11.40 2.04
C ALA A 184 -11.33 -10.03 1.74
N ALA A 185 -11.57 -9.73 0.44
CA ALA A 185 -12.23 -8.51 -0.01
C ALA A 185 -13.76 -8.60 0.09
#